data_5848288110b8815ceff87b11d52894d2
#
_entry.id   5848288110b8815ceff87b11d52894d2
#
_cell.length_a   1.000
_cell.length_b   1.000
_cell.length_c   1.000
_cell.angle_alpha   90.00
_cell.angle_beta   90.00
_cell.angle_gamma   90.00
#
_symmetry.space_group_name_H-M   'P 1'
#
loop_
_entity.id
_entity.type
_entity.pdbx_description
1 polymer ?
#
loop_
_entity_poly.entity_id
_entity_poly.type
_entity_poly.pdbx_seq_one_letter_code
_entity_poly.pdbx_strand_id
1 'polypeptide(L)'
;MTELLTAAQMRAIEQAAIASGEVTGLELMERAGRGVVEAIFQEWPELKATSHRAVVLCGPGNNGGDGFVVARLLKEWGWEVEVFLYGDPDRMPPDARVNYERWLGMGEVRELTERAFRAPHAMHGNAYADLYVDAIFGTGLTRQPEGELAAFLRHLGGYGGEHYPRLVAIDAPSGLCLDSGKMLVGGWARPCAALTVTFDCLRAGHFLNEGPEHCGRIVIADIGIGPWRQLQDPVRRRGHWTGIRRRVMLSLAGPLASAEGGSHSPGALPTYMLGKKGWVEARNAHKYSHGHALVLSGPSGRGGAARLAARGALRIGAGVVTLGCPPEAVPENAARLDAVMLRPIGDADVLGRVLEDGRINALCLGPGMGTGEREAELVRLALKTRGTAQPAAGRGVRQRSVVLDADALTILSQRPGLFAALHEGCVLTPHAGEFARLFPDIAEKLAAPATKGPAYSKVDATREAAARAGCVVLYKGPDTVIADPSGRAAINSAHYDRAAPWLATAGSGDVLAGFIAGLMARGFSPFNAACTGAWLHVECALSFGAGLIAEDLPEELPKVFRTLGL
;
A
#
# COMPACT_ATOMS: atom_id res chain seq x y z
N MET A 1 7.60 9.79 5.91
CA MET A 1 6.61 9.32 4.93
C MET A 1 7.33 8.63 3.81
N THR A 2 6.85 7.48 3.36
CA THR A 2 7.62 6.61 2.48
C THR A 2 7.05 6.67 1.08
N GLU A 3 7.76 7.38 0.18
CA GLU A 3 7.54 7.28 -1.25
C GLU A 3 7.85 5.86 -1.70
N LEU A 4 7.09 5.37 -2.69
CA LEU A 4 7.32 4.08 -3.33
C LEU A 4 7.74 4.32 -4.78
N LEU A 5 8.84 3.71 -5.18
CA LEU A 5 9.40 3.83 -6.53
C LEU A 5 9.13 2.56 -7.34
N THR A 6 8.97 2.71 -8.64
CA THR A 6 9.07 1.59 -9.56
C THR A 6 10.54 1.22 -9.81
N ALA A 7 10.77 0.00 -10.28
CA ALA A 7 12.11 -0.44 -10.70
C ALA A 7 12.73 0.49 -11.76
N ALA A 8 11.92 0.99 -12.69
CA ALA A 8 12.37 1.93 -13.71
C ALA A 8 12.76 3.30 -13.13
N GLN A 9 11.99 3.81 -12.17
CA GLN A 9 12.30 5.08 -11.50
C GLN A 9 13.60 4.98 -10.69
N MET A 10 13.80 3.88 -9.97
CA MET A 10 15.03 3.66 -9.20
C MET A 10 16.26 3.65 -10.12
N ARG A 11 16.22 2.86 -11.20
CA ARG A 11 17.32 2.86 -12.18
C ARG A 11 17.60 4.22 -12.79
N ALA A 12 16.58 5.03 -13.05
CA ALA A 12 16.75 6.38 -13.57
C ALA A 12 17.44 7.31 -12.56
N ILE A 13 17.14 7.16 -11.26
CA ILE A 13 17.77 7.93 -10.18
C ILE A 13 19.24 7.52 -10.03
N GLU A 14 19.55 6.22 -10.02
CA GLU A 14 20.94 5.71 -9.98
C GLU A 14 21.76 6.22 -11.18
N GLN A 15 21.18 6.12 -12.39
CA GLN A 15 21.84 6.65 -13.60
C GLN A 15 22.07 8.16 -13.52
N ALA A 16 21.12 8.93 -12.99
CA ALA A 16 21.30 10.37 -12.80
C ALA A 16 22.41 10.68 -11.79
N ALA A 17 22.50 9.89 -10.71
CA ALA A 17 23.58 10.01 -9.73
C ALA A 17 24.95 9.73 -10.36
N ILE A 18 25.08 8.64 -11.11
CA ILE A 18 26.33 8.27 -11.81
C ILE A 18 26.69 9.32 -12.87
N ALA A 19 25.73 9.75 -13.69
CA ALA A 19 25.96 10.75 -14.74
C ALA A 19 26.37 12.12 -14.19
N SER A 20 26.07 12.42 -12.93
CA SER A 20 26.53 13.65 -12.27
C SER A 20 28.06 13.70 -12.03
N GLY A 21 28.72 12.54 -12.08
CA GLY A 21 30.14 12.39 -11.77
C GLY A 21 30.50 12.49 -10.28
N GLU A 22 29.51 12.59 -9.39
CA GLU A 22 29.75 12.66 -7.93
C GLU A 22 29.89 11.30 -7.27
N VAL A 23 29.36 10.25 -7.91
CA VAL A 23 29.45 8.87 -7.45
C VAL A 23 29.57 7.95 -8.67
N THR A 24 30.32 6.88 -8.53
CA THR A 24 30.42 5.82 -9.55
C THR A 24 29.46 4.68 -9.23
N GLY A 25 29.11 3.87 -10.24
CA GLY A 25 28.31 2.66 -10.01
C GLY A 25 29.00 1.68 -9.06
N LEU A 26 30.34 1.58 -9.16
CA LEU A 26 31.14 0.75 -8.26
C LEU A 26 31.07 1.22 -6.80
N GLU A 27 31.06 2.54 -6.54
CA GLU A 27 30.87 3.09 -5.19
C GLU A 27 29.45 2.85 -4.66
N LEU A 28 28.43 2.98 -5.51
CA LEU A 28 27.04 2.64 -5.12
C LEU A 28 26.92 1.18 -4.73
N MET A 29 27.52 0.28 -5.52
CA MET A 29 27.53 -1.16 -5.24
C MET A 29 28.29 -1.48 -3.94
N GLU A 30 29.40 -0.83 -3.66
CA GLU A 30 30.13 -0.96 -2.40
C GLU A 30 29.30 -0.50 -1.20
N ARG A 31 28.59 0.64 -1.33
CA ARG A 31 27.67 1.13 -0.29
C ARG A 31 26.48 0.19 -0.08
N ALA A 32 25.94 -0.38 -1.15
CA ALA A 32 24.85 -1.34 -1.10
C ALA A 32 25.27 -2.61 -0.33
N GLY A 33 26.37 -3.26 -0.73
CA GLY A 33 26.85 -4.46 -0.05
C GLY A 33 27.23 -4.22 1.42
N ARG A 34 27.81 -3.05 1.74
CA ARG A 34 28.09 -2.65 3.12
C ARG A 34 26.81 -2.47 3.94
N GLY A 35 25.79 -1.82 3.37
CA GLY A 35 24.49 -1.66 4.00
C GLY A 35 23.79 -3.00 4.27
N VAL A 36 23.98 -3.99 3.39
CA VAL A 36 23.46 -5.35 3.63
C VAL A 36 24.15 -6.00 4.84
N VAL A 37 25.48 -5.95 4.92
CA VAL A 37 26.24 -6.53 6.05
C VAL A 37 25.89 -5.83 7.37
N GLU A 38 25.75 -4.50 7.35
CA GLU A 38 25.31 -3.73 8.52
C GLU A 38 23.91 -4.12 8.98
N ALA A 39 22.97 -4.29 8.04
CA ALA A 39 21.60 -4.74 8.34
C ALA A 39 21.58 -6.17 8.94
N ILE A 40 22.38 -7.08 8.41
CA ILE A 40 22.56 -8.44 8.95
C ILE A 40 23.02 -8.39 10.41
N PHE A 41 24.05 -7.59 10.71
CA PHE A 41 24.59 -7.48 12.07
C PHE A 41 23.68 -6.69 13.02
N GLN A 42 22.78 -5.86 12.51
CA GLN A 42 21.73 -5.22 13.32
C GLN A 42 20.60 -6.18 13.64
N GLU A 43 20.21 -7.05 12.69
CA GLU A 43 19.16 -8.03 12.86
C GLU A 43 19.59 -9.17 13.79
N TRP A 44 20.82 -9.66 13.60
CA TRP A 44 21.43 -10.75 14.38
C TRP A 44 22.79 -10.31 14.95
N PRO A 45 22.81 -9.56 16.08
CA PRO A 45 24.05 -9.05 16.67
C PRO A 45 25.06 -10.13 17.04
N GLU A 46 24.60 -11.36 17.33
CA GLU A 46 25.47 -12.50 17.61
C GLU A 46 26.37 -12.88 16.43
N LEU A 47 25.89 -12.66 15.20
CA LEU A 47 26.67 -12.95 13.99
C LEU A 47 27.87 -12.01 13.80
N LYS A 48 27.90 -10.89 14.49
CA LYS A 48 29.03 -9.94 14.48
C LYS A 48 30.16 -10.36 15.42
N ALA A 49 29.83 -11.16 16.45
CA ALA A 49 30.74 -11.42 17.57
C ALA A 49 31.80 -12.48 17.26
N THR A 50 31.53 -13.41 16.33
CA THR A 50 32.41 -14.54 16.00
C THR A 50 32.43 -14.81 14.49
N SER A 51 33.33 -15.71 14.05
CA SER A 51 33.34 -16.23 12.68
C SER A 51 32.20 -17.24 12.50
N HIS A 52 31.58 -17.20 11.31
CA HIS A 52 30.43 -18.02 10.91
C HIS A 52 30.60 -18.55 9.48
N ARG A 53 29.63 -19.35 9.02
CA ARG A 53 29.56 -19.79 7.63
C ARG A 53 28.44 -19.07 6.89
N ALA A 54 28.76 -18.52 5.72
CA ALA A 54 27.80 -17.91 4.83
C ALA A 54 27.82 -18.54 3.44
N VAL A 55 26.64 -18.66 2.84
CA VAL A 55 26.47 -19.02 1.42
C VAL A 55 25.86 -17.83 0.70
N VAL A 56 26.54 -17.34 -0.35
CA VAL A 56 26.09 -16.20 -1.15
C VAL A 56 25.74 -16.68 -2.56
N LEU A 57 24.49 -16.44 -2.97
CA LEU A 57 23.92 -16.86 -4.25
C LEU A 57 23.89 -15.64 -5.17
N CYS A 58 24.84 -15.52 -6.08
CA CYS A 58 24.99 -14.38 -6.99
C CYS A 58 24.29 -14.64 -8.33
N GLY A 59 23.63 -13.63 -8.87
CA GLY A 59 23.10 -13.59 -10.21
C GLY A 59 24.02 -12.91 -11.22
N PRO A 60 23.62 -12.89 -12.51
CA PRO A 60 24.45 -12.35 -13.59
C PRO A 60 24.38 -10.82 -13.74
N GLY A 61 23.64 -10.14 -12.88
CA GLY A 61 23.42 -8.68 -12.91
C GLY A 61 24.06 -7.92 -11.76
N ASN A 62 23.69 -6.65 -11.59
CA ASN A 62 24.20 -5.80 -10.50
C ASN A 62 23.86 -6.35 -9.11
N ASN A 63 22.71 -7.00 -8.94
CA ASN A 63 22.35 -7.64 -7.67
C ASN A 63 23.38 -8.73 -7.28
N GLY A 64 23.87 -9.50 -8.25
CA GLY A 64 25.00 -10.43 -8.03
C GLY A 64 26.29 -9.70 -7.68
N GLY A 65 26.52 -8.52 -8.27
CA GLY A 65 27.62 -7.63 -7.90
C GLY A 65 27.59 -7.22 -6.42
N ASP A 66 26.40 -6.81 -5.92
CA ASP A 66 26.18 -6.53 -4.49
C ASP A 66 26.46 -7.78 -3.64
N GLY A 67 26.05 -8.98 -4.11
CA GLY A 67 26.36 -10.26 -3.47
C GLY A 67 27.87 -10.53 -3.34
N PHE A 68 28.67 -10.23 -4.37
CA PHE A 68 30.14 -10.36 -4.29
C PHE A 68 30.75 -9.38 -3.30
N VAL A 69 30.23 -8.17 -3.18
CA VAL A 69 30.66 -7.22 -2.14
C VAL A 69 30.35 -7.78 -0.76
N VAL A 70 29.13 -8.29 -0.53
CA VAL A 70 28.75 -8.93 0.75
C VAL A 70 29.67 -10.10 1.07
N ALA A 71 29.92 -11.00 0.10
CA ALA A 71 30.82 -12.15 0.27
C ALA A 71 32.22 -11.70 0.72
N ARG A 72 32.79 -10.69 0.04
CA ARG A 72 34.10 -10.13 0.35
C ARG A 72 34.13 -9.54 1.77
N LEU A 73 33.14 -8.73 2.14
CA LEU A 73 33.07 -8.10 3.46
C LEU A 73 32.94 -9.13 4.58
N LEU A 74 32.12 -10.17 4.41
CA LEU A 74 32.02 -11.27 5.38
C LEU A 74 33.34 -12.04 5.50
N LYS A 75 34.03 -12.30 4.38
CA LYS A 75 35.36 -12.94 4.36
C LYS A 75 36.40 -12.10 5.08
N GLU A 76 36.43 -10.78 4.87
CA GLU A 76 37.29 -9.82 5.58
C GLU A 76 36.98 -9.81 7.09
N TRP A 77 35.72 -10.09 7.46
CA TRP A 77 35.30 -10.25 8.87
C TRP A 77 35.75 -11.56 9.49
N GLY A 78 36.37 -12.46 8.69
CA GLY A 78 36.89 -13.75 9.14
C GLY A 78 35.92 -14.93 9.00
N TRP A 79 34.83 -14.76 8.22
CA TRP A 79 33.86 -15.83 7.99
C TRP A 79 34.33 -16.84 6.94
N GLU A 80 33.83 -18.07 7.02
CA GLU A 80 33.88 -19.03 5.93
C GLU A 80 32.76 -18.70 4.92
N VAL A 81 33.11 -18.35 3.69
CA VAL A 81 32.14 -17.93 2.68
C VAL A 81 32.24 -18.79 1.44
N GLU A 82 31.11 -19.39 1.06
CA GLU A 82 30.92 -20.08 -0.22
C GLU A 82 30.10 -19.20 -1.17
N VAL A 83 30.55 -19.06 -2.41
CA VAL A 83 29.85 -18.26 -3.42
C VAL A 83 29.43 -19.14 -4.59
N PHE A 84 28.17 -19.02 -4.95
CA PHE A 84 27.58 -19.63 -6.14
C PHE A 84 27.17 -18.55 -7.12
N LEU A 85 27.42 -18.77 -8.42
CA LEU A 85 27.03 -17.87 -9.49
C LEU A 85 26.08 -18.57 -10.45
N TYR A 86 24.93 -17.94 -10.69
CA TYR A 86 24.03 -18.28 -11.79
C TYR A 86 24.37 -17.44 -13.03
N GLY A 87 24.59 -18.11 -14.15
CA GLY A 87 24.84 -17.46 -15.43
C GLY A 87 26.31 -17.31 -15.78
N ASP A 88 26.56 -16.61 -16.87
CA ASP A 88 27.88 -16.44 -17.47
C ASP A 88 28.58 -15.19 -16.91
N PRO A 89 29.75 -15.34 -16.24
CA PRO A 89 30.48 -14.20 -15.71
C PRO A 89 30.93 -13.20 -16.79
N ASP A 90 31.13 -13.64 -18.03
CA ASP A 90 31.55 -12.76 -19.13
C ASP A 90 30.45 -11.81 -19.60
N ARG A 91 29.21 -12.07 -19.18
CA ARG A 91 28.04 -11.22 -19.46
C ARG A 91 27.67 -10.28 -18.33
N MET A 92 28.43 -10.25 -17.27
CA MET A 92 28.18 -9.34 -16.13
C MET A 92 28.33 -7.87 -16.51
N PRO A 93 27.51 -6.97 -15.93
CA PRO A 93 27.77 -5.54 -15.99
C PRO A 93 29.15 -5.18 -15.45
N PRO A 94 29.79 -4.09 -15.95
CA PRO A 94 31.16 -3.75 -15.59
C PRO A 94 31.44 -3.70 -14.08
N ASP A 95 30.59 -3.04 -13.29
CA ASP A 95 30.77 -2.90 -11.85
C ASP A 95 30.62 -4.25 -11.10
N ALA A 96 29.67 -5.09 -11.54
CA ALA A 96 29.49 -6.44 -11.02
C ALA A 96 30.72 -7.32 -11.36
N ARG A 97 31.26 -7.20 -12.58
CA ARG A 97 32.45 -7.92 -13.03
C ARG A 97 33.66 -7.58 -12.20
N VAL A 98 33.89 -6.31 -11.89
CA VAL A 98 34.99 -5.88 -11.00
C VAL A 98 34.87 -6.55 -9.62
N ASN A 99 33.69 -6.62 -9.04
CA ASN A 99 33.49 -7.25 -7.72
C ASN A 99 33.62 -8.79 -7.79
N TYR A 100 33.20 -9.42 -8.88
CA TYR A 100 33.46 -10.83 -9.14
C TYR A 100 34.97 -11.11 -9.18
N GLU A 101 35.76 -10.30 -9.92
CA GLU A 101 37.21 -10.44 -10.03
C GLU A 101 37.93 -10.19 -8.68
N ARG A 102 37.46 -9.22 -7.89
CA ARG A 102 37.95 -9.01 -6.52
C ARG A 102 37.72 -10.25 -5.64
N TRP A 103 36.56 -10.87 -5.75
CA TRP A 103 36.24 -12.08 -5.00
C TRP A 103 37.13 -13.26 -5.42
N LEU A 104 37.42 -13.45 -6.72
CA LEU A 104 38.32 -14.51 -7.20
C LEU A 104 39.73 -14.46 -6.59
N GLY A 105 40.17 -13.28 -6.15
CA GLY A 105 41.42 -13.12 -5.38
C GLY A 105 41.35 -13.62 -3.93
N MET A 106 40.15 -13.97 -3.43
CA MET A 106 39.90 -14.30 -2.02
C MET A 106 39.26 -15.69 -1.83
N GLY A 107 38.60 -16.21 -2.87
CA GLY A 107 37.87 -17.47 -2.81
C GLY A 107 37.46 -17.98 -4.19
N GLU A 108 36.86 -19.15 -4.20
CA GLU A 108 36.33 -19.78 -5.40
C GLU A 108 34.89 -19.34 -5.67
N VAL A 109 34.48 -19.41 -6.95
CA VAL A 109 33.10 -19.27 -7.37
C VAL A 109 32.65 -20.58 -8.00
N ARG A 110 31.55 -21.11 -7.50
CA ARG A 110 30.94 -22.35 -7.99
C ARG A 110 29.73 -22.04 -8.88
N GLU A 111 29.50 -22.86 -9.89
CA GLU A 111 28.28 -22.72 -10.69
C GLU A 111 27.03 -23.04 -9.85
N LEU A 112 26.02 -22.19 -9.93
CA LEU A 112 24.76 -22.37 -9.21
C LEU A 112 23.88 -23.38 -9.98
N THR A 113 23.96 -24.64 -9.58
CA THR A 113 23.04 -25.71 -9.97
C THR A 113 22.45 -26.34 -8.72
N GLU A 114 21.25 -26.93 -8.82
CA GLU A 114 20.62 -27.61 -7.68
C GLU A 114 21.56 -28.73 -7.14
N ARG A 115 22.23 -29.45 -8.03
CA ARG A 115 23.18 -30.50 -7.67
C ARG A 115 24.41 -29.96 -6.94
N ALA A 116 25.03 -28.89 -7.45
CA ALA A 116 26.22 -28.30 -6.84
C ALA A 116 25.92 -27.68 -5.47
N PHE A 117 24.74 -27.10 -5.31
CA PHE A 117 24.27 -26.54 -4.05
C PHE A 117 23.99 -27.62 -2.99
N ARG A 118 23.37 -28.74 -3.38
CA ARG A 118 23.03 -29.85 -2.47
C ARG A 118 24.23 -30.74 -2.09
N ALA A 119 25.25 -30.84 -2.92
CA ALA A 119 26.35 -31.80 -2.75
C ALA A 119 27.12 -31.62 -1.40
N PRO A 120 27.49 -30.43 -0.96
CA PRO A 120 28.16 -30.24 0.34
C PRO A 120 27.25 -30.57 1.53
N HIS A 121 25.97 -30.28 1.41
CA HIS A 121 24.99 -30.48 2.48
C HIS A 121 24.65 -31.96 2.70
N ALA A 122 24.76 -32.78 1.65
CA ALA A 122 24.55 -34.23 1.71
C ALA A 122 25.73 -34.99 2.36
N MET A 123 26.96 -34.46 2.26
CA MET A 123 28.16 -35.16 2.74
C MET A 123 28.52 -34.86 4.22
N HIS A 124 28.05 -33.73 4.77
CA HIS A 124 28.48 -33.25 6.10
C HIS A 124 27.37 -33.30 7.16
N GLY A 125 26.34 -34.12 6.98
CA GLY A 125 25.28 -34.38 7.96
C GLY A 125 24.85 -33.15 8.76
N ASN A 126 23.77 -32.46 8.39
CA ASN A 126 23.14 -31.31 9.07
C ASN A 126 24.00 -30.02 9.25
N ALA A 127 25.14 -29.86 8.58
CA ALA A 127 25.90 -28.60 8.64
C ALA A 127 25.34 -27.57 7.68
N TYR A 128 24.18 -26.96 8.01
CA TYR A 128 23.67 -25.76 7.34
C TYR A 128 24.61 -24.59 7.61
N ALA A 129 24.69 -23.64 6.64
CA ALA A 129 25.36 -22.35 6.89
C ALA A 129 24.54 -21.53 7.90
N ASP A 130 25.22 -20.67 8.64
CA ASP A 130 24.58 -19.75 9.59
C ASP A 130 23.78 -18.67 8.90
N LEU A 131 24.16 -18.34 7.63
CA LEU A 131 23.58 -17.29 6.81
C LEU A 131 23.52 -17.70 5.35
N TYR A 132 22.40 -17.41 4.70
CA TYR A 132 22.21 -17.49 3.26
C TYR A 132 21.88 -16.12 2.70
N VAL A 133 22.53 -15.73 1.58
CA VAL A 133 22.28 -14.44 0.94
C VAL A 133 21.77 -14.68 -0.47
N ASP A 134 20.54 -14.30 -0.74
CA ASP A 134 19.92 -14.31 -2.05
C ASP A 134 20.21 -12.99 -2.78
N ALA A 135 21.19 -13.04 -3.67
CA ALA A 135 21.62 -11.96 -4.55
C ALA A 135 21.44 -12.34 -6.04
N ILE A 136 20.50 -13.26 -6.36
CA ILE A 136 20.33 -13.71 -7.75
C ILE A 136 19.60 -12.65 -8.55
N PHE A 137 18.42 -12.21 -8.10
CA PHE A 137 17.61 -11.19 -8.77
C PHE A 137 17.04 -10.18 -7.77
N GLY A 138 17.13 -8.90 -8.10
CA GLY A 138 16.44 -7.79 -7.45
C GLY A 138 15.48 -7.08 -8.42
N THR A 139 15.50 -5.76 -8.46
CA THR A 139 14.66 -4.92 -9.36
C THR A 139 14.83 -5.22 -10.85
N GLY A 140 15.85 -5.96 -11.23
CA GLY A 140 16.16 -6.30 -12.63
C GLY A 140 15.38 -7.46 -13.22
N LEU A 141 14.54 -8.15 -12.46
CA LEU A 141 13.82 -9.33 -12.94
C LEU A 141 12.75 -8.95 -13.97
N THR A 142 12.99 -9.32 -15.25
CA THR A 142 12.11 -8.95 -16.37
C THR A 142 11.39 -10.14 -16.99
N ARG A 143 11.73 -11.37 -16.62
CA ARG A 143 11.14 -12.60 -17.17
C ARG A 143 11.03 -13.68 -16.11
N GLN A 144 10.12 -14.60 -16.32
CA GLN A 144 9.94 -15.75 -15.47
C GLN A 144 11.22 -16.61 -15.47
N PRO A 145 11.74 -17.00 -14.29
CA PRO A 145 12.77 -18.03 -14.19
C PRO A 145 12.23 -19.39 -14.68
N GLU A 146 13.01 -20.10 -15.47
CA GLU A 146 12.65 -21.39 -16.06
C GLU A 146 13.72 -22.47 -15.80
N GLY A 147 13.40 -23.72 -16.12
CA GLY A 147 14.33 -24.85 -16.07
C GLY A 147 14.93 -25.10 -14.68
N GLU A 148 16.24 -25.33 -14.62
CA GLU A 148 16.98 -25.61 -13.39
C GLU A 148 16.93 -24.48 -12.38
N LEU A 149 16.97 -23.22 -12.85
CA LEU A 149 16.86 -22.06 -11.97
C LEU A 149 15.51 -22.01 -11.26
N ALA A 150 14.41 -22.25 -11.99
CA ALA A 150 13.09 -22.30 -11.35
C ALA A 150 12.98 -23.46 -10.35
N ALA A 151 13.59 -24.62 -10.66
CA ALA A 151 13.67 -25.75 -9.74
C ALA A 151 14.48 -25.39 -8.49
N PHE A 152 15.63 -24.73 -8.66
CA PHE A 152 16.45 -24.24 -7.56
C PHE A 152 15.72 -23.23 -6.67
N LEU A 153 15.05 -22.23 -7.25
CA LEU A 153 14.29 -21.23 -6.48
C LEU A 153 13.13 -21.87 -5.71
N ARG A 154 12.46 -22.88 -6.29
CA ARG A 154 11.47 -23.68 -5.55
C ARG A 154 12.10 -24.46 -4.40
N HIS A 155 13.30 -25.02 -4.60
CA HIS A 155 14.02 -25.69 -3.53
C HIS A 155 14.42 -24.73 -2.40
N LEU A 156 14.90 -23.53 -2.74
CA LEU A 156 15.22 -22.49 -1.78
C LEU A 156 13.99 -22.05 -0.96
N GLY A 157 12.79 -22.12 -1.55
CA GLY A 157 11.52 -21.86 -0.90
C GLY A 157 10.85 -23.07 -0.23
N GLY A 158 11.37 -24.27 -0.44
CA GLY A 158 10.80 -25.49 0.13
C GLY A 158 10.91 -25.53 1.65
N TYR A 159 9.84 -26.02 2.29
CA TYR A 159 9.75 -26.22 3.75
C TYR A 159 9.62 -24.95 4.60
N GLY A 160 9.00 -23.87 4.07
CA GLY A 160 8.52 -22.75 4.89
C GLY A 160 9.59 -22.01 5.70
N GLY A 161 10.84 -21.96 5.20
CA GLY A 161 11.93 -21.28 5.90
C GLY A 161 12.64 -22.12 6.97
N GLU A 162 12.14 -23.33 7.30
CA GLU A 162 12.74 -24.18 8.34
C GLU A 162 14.18 -24.62 8.02
N HIS A 163 14.53 -24.73 6.73
CA HIS A 163 15.87 -25.12 6.29
C HIS A 163 16.85 -23.94 6.13
N TYR A 164 16.32 -22.72 5.97
CA TYR A 164 17.12 -21.51 5.75
C TYR A 164 16.64 -20.39 6.67
N PRO A 165 16.78 -20.55 8.00
CA PRO A 165 16.17 -19.64 8.99
C PRO A 165 16.73 -18.22 8.91
N ARG A 166 17.90 -18.02 8.28
CA ARG A 166 18.52 -16.72 8.03
C ARG A 166 18.79 -16.53 6.55
N LEU A 167 17.76 -16.62 5.72
CA LEU A 167 17.82 -16.20 4.33
C LEU A 167 17.67 -14.67 4.25
N VAL A 168 18.69 -14.00 3.76
CA VAL A 168 18.70 -12.55 3.51
C VAL A 168 18.58 -12.30 2.01
N ALA A 169 17.58 -11.54 1.59
CA ALA A 169 17.42 -11.13 0.20
C ALA A 169 18.00 -9.73 -0.03
N ILE A 170 18.82 -9.59 -1.05
CA ILE A 170 19.28 -8.29 -1.54
C ILE A 170 18.23 -7.73 -2.50
N ASP A 171 17.68 -6.57 -2.14
CA ASP A 171 16.60 -5.83 -2.83
C ASP A 171 15.25 -6.55 -2.79
N ALA A 172 15.18 -7.83 -3.14
CA ALA A 172 13.98 -8.69 -3.06
C ALA A 172 14.33 -10.17 -3.06
N PRO A 173 13.47 -11.04 -2.50
CA PRO A 173 13.57 -12.47 -2.75
C PRO A 173 13.50 -12.79 -4.24
N SER A 174 14.42 -13.63 -4.73
CA SER A 174 14.54 -13.91 -6.16
C SER A 174 13.27 -14.55 -6.72
N GLY A 175 12.72 -13.93 -7.74
CA GLY A 175 11.44 -14.28 -8.34
C GLY A 175 10.31 -13.30 -8.05
N LEU A 176 10.45 -12.39 -7.09
CA LEU A 176 9.46 -11.38 -6.76
C LEU A 176 9.56 -10.17 -7.72
N CYS A 177 8.44 -9.80 -8.33
CA CYS A 177 8.32 -8.57 -9.10
C CYS A 177 8.07 -7.38 -8.16
N LEU A 178 9.06 -6.51 -7.99
CA LEU A 178 8.99 -5.38 -7.05
C LEU A 178 8.02 -4.26 -7.47
N ASP A 179 7.52 -4.26 -8.70
CA ASP A 179 6.48 -3.32 -9.12
C ASP A 179 5.06 -3.81 -8.79
N SER A 180 4.84 -5.13 -8.71
CA SER A 180 3.50 -5.71 -8.53
C SER A 180 3.32 -6.56 -7.27
N GLY A 181 4.40 -7.03 -6.66
CA GLY A 181 4.35 -8.01 -5.58
C GLY A 181 3.99 -9.43 -6.03
N LYS A 182 3.94 -9.70 -7.35
CA LYS A 182 3.67 -11.04 -7.88
C LYS A 182 4.97 -11.84 -7.97
N MET A 183 4.91 -13.11 -7.57
CA MET A 183 6.00 -14.04 -7.81
C MET A 183 5.99 -14.48 -9.27
N LEU A 184 7.12 -14.31 -9.96
CA LEU A 184 7.31 -14.81 -11.32
C LEU A 184 7.74 -16.30 -11.37
N VAL A 185 8.09 -16.87 -10.23
CA VAL A 185 8.41 -18.31 -10.10
C VAL A 185 7.11 -19.08 -9.93
N GLY A 186 6.83 -19.98 -10.86
CA GLY A 186 5.67 -20.86 -10.78
C GLY A 186 5.81 -21.91 -9.66
N GLY A 187 4.67 -22.34 -9.11
CA GLY A 187 4.60 -23.33 -8.04
C GLY A 187 4.30 -22.72 -6.67
N TRP A 188 4.15 -23.57 -5.66
CA TRP A 188 3.80 -23.16 -4.29
C TRP A 188 5.02 -22.91 -3.39
N ALA A 189 6.14 -23.61 -3.65
CA ALA A 189 7.39 -23.40 -2.91
C ALA A 189 8.18 -22.26 -3.56
N ARG A 190 8.44 -21.18 -2.82
CA ARG A 190 9.07 -19.94 -3.30
C ARG A 190 9.98 -19.37 -2.22
N PRO A 191 11.09 -18.69 -2.56
CA PRO A 191 11.97 -18.09 -1.56
C PRO A 191 11.23 -17.19 -0.58
N CYS A 192 11.47 -17.40 0.72
CA CYS A 192 10.98 -16.56 1.80
C CYS A 192 12.17 -16.06 2.61
N ALA A 193 12.48 -14.78 2.50
CA ALA A 193 13.54 -14.16 3.27
C ALA A 193 13.12 -13.91 4.73
N ALA A 194 14.04 -14.08 5.67
CA ALA A 194 13.85 -13.57 7.02
C ALA A 194 14.08 -12.05 7.07
N LEU A 195 15.03 -11.57 6.23
CA LEU A 195 15.38 -10.16 6.09
C LEU A 195 15.50 -9.81 4.61
N THR A 196 14.89 -8.72 4.18
CA THR A 196 15.12 -8.11 2.87
C THR A 196 15.77 -6.75 3.07
N VAL A 197 16.93 -6.53 2.43
CA VAL A 197 17.62 -5.24 2.45
C VAL A 197 17.48 -4.58 1.09
N THR A 198 16.68 -3.53 1.01
CA THR A 198 16.48 -2.73 -0.20
C THR A 198 17.19 -1.38 -0.09
N PHE A 199 17.40 -0.70 -1.21
CA PHE A 199 18.26 0.48 -1.27
C PHE A 199 17.45 1.76 -1.49
N ASP A 200 17.81 2.83 -0.74
CA ASP A 200 17.29 4.19 -0.81
C ASP A 200 15.76 4.32 -0.57
N CYS A 201 14.94 3.48 -1.18
CA CYS A 201 13.49 3.62 -1.13
C CYS A 201 12.78 2.26 -1.26
N LEU A 202 11.64 2.12 -0.60
CA LEU A 202 10.76 0.95 -0.75
C LEU A 202 10.11 0.91 -2.14
N ARG A 203 9.73 -0.29 -2.56
CA ARG A 203 8.99 -0.55 -3.80
C ARG A 203 7.56 -0.96 -3.47
N ALA A 204 6.66 -0.76 -4.44
CA ALA A 204 5.26 -1.16 -4.29
C ALA A 204 5.11 -2.66 -4.01
N GLY A 205 5.92 -3.48 -4.68
CA GLY A 205 5.88 -4.94 -4.56
C GLY A 205 6.22 -5.48 -3.17
N HIS A 206 6.91 -4.73 -2.33
CA HIS A 206 7.12 -5.10 -0.94
C HIS A 206 5.81 -5.13 -0.12
N PHE A 207 4.76 -4.41 -0.56
CA PHE A 207 3.50 -4.24 0.16
C PHE A 207 2.29 -4.82 -0.57
N LEU A 208 2.46 -5.27 -1.80
CA LEU A 208 1.39 -5.77 -2.64
C LEU A 208 1.44 -7.29 -2.76
N ASN A 209 0.25 -7.88 -2.89
CA ASN A 209 0.06 -9.27 -3.25
C ASN A 209 0.88 -10.23 -2.38
N GLU A 210 1.84 -10.98 -2.98
CA GLU A 210 2.67 -11.99 -2.31
C GLU A 210 3.93 -11.38 -1.65
N GLY A 211 4.27 -10.12 -1.95
CA GLY A 211 5.46 -9.47 -1.42
C GLY A 211 5.61 -9.54 0.10
N PRO A 212 4.56 -9.20 0.88
CA PRO A 212 4.64 -9.27 2.35
C PRO A 212 4.88 -10.68 2.92
N GLU A 213 4.46 -11.72 2.21
CA GLU A 213 4.65 -13.12 2.64
C GLU A 213 6.09 -13.60 2.41
N HIS A 214 6.80 -12.98 1.45
CA HIS A 214 8.11 -13.43 1.01
C HIS A 214 9.27 -12.56 1.49
N CYS A 215 9.05 -11.27 1.77
CA CYS A 215 10.14 -10.34 2.09
C CYS A 215 10.63 -10.40 3.54
N GLY A 216 9.89 -11.01 4.48
CA GLY A 216 10.24 -10.97 5.89
C GLY A 216 10.36 -9.52 6.41
N ARG A 217 11.29 -9.26 7.31
CA ARG A 217 11.58 -7.90 7.75
C ARG A 217 12.28 -7.13 6.63
N ILE A 218 11.85 -5.88 6.39
CA ILE A 218 12.44 -5.03 5.35
C ILE A 218 13.28 -3.92 6.00
N VAL A 219 14.51 -3.78 5.55
CA VAL A 219 15.42 -2.69 5.94
C VAL A 219 15.80 -1.89 4.70
N ILE A 220 15.82 -0.57 4.83
CA ILE A 220 16.28 0.35 3.78
C ILE A 220 17.71 0.74 4.10
N ALA A 221 18.64 0.36 3.24
CA ALA A 221 20.01 0.83 3.31
C ALA A 221 20.16 2.13 2.49
N ASP A 222 20.66 3.19 3.11
CA ASP A 222 20.97 4.45 2.43
C ASP A 222 22.27 4.32 1.63
N ILE A 223 22.17 4.44 0.32
CA ILE A 223 23.33 4.43 -0.59
C ILE A 223 23.74 5.84 -1.04
N GLY A 224 23.11 6.87 -0.47
CA GLY A 224 23.49 8.28 -0.68
C GLY A 224 22.95 8.92 -1.95
N ILE A 225 21.87 8.40 -2.54
CA ILE A 225 21.26 8.94 -3.78
C ILE A 225 20.01 9.80 -3.53
N GLY A 226 19.70 10.10 -2.28
CA GLY A 226 18.54 10.91 -1.89
C GLY A 226 18.39 12.25 -2.62
N PRO A 227 19.48 13.02 -2.87
CA PRO A 227 19.39 14.29 -3.63
C PRO A 227 18.79 14.11 -5.03
N TRP A 228 19.18 13.06 -5.75
CA TRP A 228 18.68 12.79 -7.12
C TRP A 228 17.24 12.26 -7.11
N ARG A 229 16.82 11.59 -6.04
CA ARG A 229 15.44 11.12 -5.89
C ARG A 229 14.43 12.28 -5.84
N GLN A 230 14.79 13.39 -5.24
CA GLN A 230 13.89 14.53 -5.03
C GLN A 230 13.69 15.41 -6.26
N LEU A 231 14.56 15.30 -7.27
CA LEU A 231 14.57 16.17 -8.44
C LEU A 231 14.18 15.38 -9.71
N GLN A 232 13.44 16.01 -10.57
CA GLN A 232 13.15 15.53 -11.92
C GLN A 232 14.38 15.87 -12.74
N ASP A 233 15.07 16.17 -13.31
CA ASP A 233 16.28 16.56 -14.01
C ASP A 233 17.33 17.22 -13.06
N PRO A 234 17.95 16.46 -12.17
CA PRO A 234 18.87 17.02 -11.21
C PRO A 234 20.15 17.57 -11.90
N VAL A 235 20.44 18.84 -11.66
CA VAL A 235 21.65 19.50 -12.13
C VAL A 235 22.32 20.20 -10.96
N ARG A 236 23.64 19.96 -10.77
CA ARG A 236 24.40 20.64 -9.74
C ARG A 236 24.87 22.02 -10.23
N ARG A 237 24.45 23.09 -9.54
CA ARG A 237 24.92 24.46 -9.78
C ARG A 237 25.37 25.10 -8.47
N ARG A 238 26.58 25.71 -8.48
CA ARG A 238 27.16 26.42 -7.32
C ARG A 238 27.09 25.63 -6.00
N GLY A 239 27.32 24.31 -6.06
CA GLY A 239 27.28 23.45 -4.88
C GLY A 239 25.89 23.00 -4.42
N HIS A 240 24.82 23.44 -5.06
CA HIS A 240 23.45 23.03 -4.76
C HIS A 240 22.82 22.27 -5.92
N TRP A 241 22.02 21.25 -5.59
CA TRP A 241 21.19 20.54 -6.56
C TRP A 241 20.00 21.42 -6.96
N THR A 242 19.81 21.60 -8.26
CA THR A 242 18.70 22.35 -8.83
C THR A 242 17.99 21.47 -9.86
N GLY A 243 16.72 21.68 -10.02
CA GLY A 243 15.85 20.94 -10.94
C GLY A 243 14.39 21.17 -10.56
N ILE A 244 13.48 20.63 -11.36
CA ILE A 244 12.06 20.61 -11.01
C ILE A 244 11.85 19.51 -9.97
N ARG A 245 11.22 19.84 -8.84
CA ARG A 245 10.89 18.81 -7.85
C ARG A 245 9.97 17.78 -8.48
N ARG A 246 10.36 16.52 -8.39
CA ARG A 246 9.57 15.41 -8.90
C ARG A 246 8.27 15.27 -8.10
N ARG A 247 7.15 15.17 -8.82
CA ARG A 247 5.86 14.90 -8.18
C ARG A 247 5.80 13.44 -7.75
N VAL A 248 5.62 13.21 -6.46
CA VAL A 248 5.38 11.85 -5.93
C VAL A 248 4.01 11.37 -6.38
N MET A 249 3.95 10.23 -7.08
CA MET A 249 2.72 9.67 -7.62
C MET A 249 2.24 8.42 -6.89
N LEU A 250 3.09 7.81 -6.06
CA LEU A 250 2.78 6.64 -5.24
C LEU A 250 3.52 6.72 -3.90
N SER A 251 2.81 6.47 -2.80
CA SER A 251 3.40 6.39 -1.46
C SER A 251 2.59 5.47 -0.54
N LEU A 252 3.17 5.09 0.61
CA LEU A 252 2.39 4.52 1.70
C LEU A 252 1.47 5.59 2.32
N ALA A 253 0.26 5.18 2.72
CA ALA A 253 -0.61 6.00 3.53
C ALA A 253 -0.07 6.05 4.97
N GLY A 254 0.00 7.24 5.54
CA GLY A 254 0.46 7.42 6.91
C GLY A 254 0.56 8.89 7.32
N PRO A 255 0.64 9.19 8.63
CA PRO A 255 0.84 10.54 9.11
C PRO A 255 2.15 11.11 8.58
N LEU A 256 2.17 12.43 8.36
CA LEU A 256 3.41 13.15 8.09
C LEU A 256 4.32 13.01 9.31
N ALA A 257 5.47 12.37 9.16
CA ALA A 257 6.55 12.53 10.13
C ALA A 257 6.93 14.01 10.11
N SER A 258 6.80 14.67 11.27
CA SER A 258 7.09 16.07 11.58
C SER A 258 7.54 17.01 10.44
N ALA A 259 6.99 18.17 10.46
CA ALA A 259 7.17 19.45 9.76
C ALA A 259 8.47 19.78 8.99
N GLU A 260 9.13 18.85 8.34
CA GLU A 260 10.22 19.13 7.41
C GLU A 260 9.67 19.21 5.97
N GLY A 261 9.41 20.45 5.58
CA GLY A 261 9.43 20.89 4.19
C GLY A 261 8.55 20.15 3.18
N GLY A 262 7.24 20.40 3.14
CA GLY A 262 6.52 20.58 1.87
C GLY A 262 6.50 19.46 0.83
N SER A 263 6.71 18.19 1.16
CA SER A 263 6.51 17.08 0.22
C SER A 263 5.04 16.66 0.21
N HIS A 264 4.33 16.94 -0.89
CA HIS A 264 2.94 16.55 -1.10
C HIS A 264 2.88 15.11 -1.62
N SER A 265 3.29 14.14 -0.80
CA SER A 265 3.10 12.72 -1.15
C SER A 265 1.63 12.34 -1.13
N PRO A 266 1.14 11.51 -2.04
CA PRO A 266 -0.28 11.15 -2.15
C PRO A 266 -0.89 10.62 -0.86
N GLY A 267 -0.18 9.71 -0.18
CA GLY A 267 -0.64 9.08 1.07
C GLY A 267 -0.44 9.91 2.35
N ALA A 268 0.01 11.16 2.22
CA ALA A 268 0.18 12.06 3.36
C ALA A 268 -1.15 12.38 4.04
N LEU A 269 -1.29 11.98 5.30
CA LEU A 269 -2.50 12.28 6.07
C LEU A 269 -2.43 13.69 6.63
N PRO A 270 -3.41 14.54 6.35
CA PRO A 270 -3.48 15.87 6.93
C PRO A 270 -3.96 15.79 8.39
N THR A 271 -3.10 15.27 9.29
CA THR A 271 -3.44 15.05 10.70
C THR A 271 -3.90 16.32 11.39
N TYR A 272 -3.40 17.50 11.00
CA TYR A 272 -3.86 18.79 11.49
C TYR A 272 -5.35 19.05 11.21
N MET A 273 -5.92 18.44 10.16
CA MET A 273 -7.36 18.52 9.87
C MET A 273 -8.20 17.56 10.72
N LEU A 274 -7.59 16.53 11.32
CA LEU A 274 -8.31 15.60 12.19
C LEU A 274 -8.72 16.26 13.51
N GLY A 275 -7.86 17.09 14.07
CA GLY A 275 -8.19 17.90 15.24
C GLY A 275 -9.28 18.93 14.92
N LYS A 276 -10.13 19.22 15.91
CA LYS A 276 -11.11 20.32 15.81
C LYS A 276 -10.53 21.67 16.28
N LYS A 277 -9.30 21.67 16.81
CA LYS A 277 -8.67 22.86 17.43
C LYS A 277 -8.38 23.99 16.44
N GLY A 278 -7.98 23.69 15.22
CA GLY A 278 -7.71 24.71 14.18
C GLY A 278 -8.93 25.49 13.70
N TRP A 279 -10.12 25.03 14.04
CA TRP A 279 -11.40 25.72 13.77
C TRP A 279 -11.89 26.51 14.99
N VAL A 280 -11.24 26.39 16.14
CA VAL A 280 -11.65 27.04 17.41
C VAL A 280 -11.35 28.54 17.42
N GLU A 281 -10.45 29.01 16.56
CA GLU A 281 -10.24 30.45 16.36
C GLU A 281 -11.44 31.14 15.68
N ALA A 282 -12.32 30.38 15.03
CA ALA A 282 -13.63 30.89 14.62
C ALA A 282 -14.53 30.95 15.85
N ARG A 283 -14.68 32.14 16.43
CA ARG A 283 -15.53 32.45 17.60
C ARG A 283 -16.99 31.96 17.52
N ASN A 284 -17.40 31.28 16.44
CA ASN A 284 -18.75 30.80 16.16
C ASN A 284 -18.79 29.34 15.65
N ALA A 285 -17.85 28.48 16.06
CA ALA A 285 -17.90 27.06 15.66
C ALA A 285 -19.13 26.37 16.26
N HIS A 286 -19.96 25.77 15.42
CA HIS A 286 -21.13 24.99 15.80
C HIS A 286 -21.13 23.64 15.10
N LYS A 287 -22.04 22.72 15.48
CA LYS A 287 -22.05 21.36 14.95
C LYS A 287 -21.98 21.29 13.41
N TYR A 288 -22.67 22.16 12.69
CA TYR A 288 -22.63 22.16 11.21
C TYR A 288 -21.32 22.70 10.61
N SER A 289 -20.48 23.37 11.39
CA SER A 289 -19.13 23.78 10.94
C SER A 289 -18.22 22.59 10.65
N HIS A 290 -18.56 21.42 11.20
CA HIS A 290 -17.86 20.15 10.97
C HIS A 290 -18.61 19.23 9.99
N GLY A 291 -19.55 19.78 9.21
CA GLY A 291 -20.28 19.09 8.16
C GLY A 291 -21.44 18.21 8.66
N HIS A 292 -22.23 17.75 7.69
CA HIS A 292 -23.39 16.90 7.91
C HIS A 292 -23.37 15.72 6.92
N ALA A 293 -23.19 14.50 7.44
CA ALA A 293 -23.25 13.29 6.64
C ALA A 293 -24.66 12.67 6.69
N LEU A 294 -25.21 12.27 5.54
CA LEU A 294 -26.42 11.45 5.42
C LEU A 294 -26.02 10.04 5.00
N VAL A 295 -26.37 9.04 5.80
CA VAL A 295 -26.17 7.61 5.51
C VAL A 295 -27.54 7.00 5.15
N LEU A 296 -27.64 6.35 3.99
CA LEU A 296 -28.86 5.65 3.60
C LEU A 296 -28.84 4.20 4.06
N SER A 297 -29.94 3.77 4.67
CA SER A 297 -30.14 2.42 5.22
C SER A 297 -31.15 1.63 4.40
N GLY A 298 -31.08 0.33 4.53
CA GLY A 298 -32.08 -0.61 4.00
C GLY A 298 -33.30 -0.78 4.89
N PRO A 299 -34.17 -1.74 4.53
CA PRO A 299 -35.40 -2.04 5.25
C PRO A 299 -35.13 -2.63 6.64
N SER A 300 -36.23 -2.82 7.42
CA SER A 300 -36.15 -3.42 8.75
C SER A 300 -35.44 -4.78 8.71
N GLY A 301 -34.61 -5.06 9.71
CA GLY A 301 -33.74 -6.24 9.79
C GLY A 301 -32.43 -6.12 9.01
N ARG A 302 -32.22 -5.07 8.20
CA ARG A 302 -30.99 -4.83 7.44
C ARG A 302 -30.26 -3.52 7.79
N GLY A 303 -30.68 -2.85 8.87
CA GLY A 303 -30.12 -1.55 9.27
C GLY A 303 -28.75 -1.60 9.94
N GLY A 304 -28.17 -2.77 10.26
CA GLY A 304 -26.92 -2.91 11.01
C GLY A 304 -25.74 -2.22 10.34
N ALA A 305 -25.49 -2.52 9.08
CA ALA A 305 -24.41 -1.95 8.27
C ALA A 305 -24.46 -0.41 8.20
N ALA A 306 -25.64 0.14 7.93
CA ALA A 306 -25.81 1.60 7.89
C ALA A 306 -25.65 2.26 9.28
N ARG A 307 -26.03 1.58 10.36
CA ARG A 307 -25.77 2.07 11.73
C ARG A 307 -24.27 2.10 12.04
N LEU A 308 -23.52 1.07 11.64
CA LEU A 308 -22.05 1.05 11.77
C LEU A 308 -21.41 2.21 10.99
N ALA A 309 -21.81 2.43 9.75
CA ALA A 309 -21.33 3.55 8.93
C ALA A 309 -21.69 4.91 9.57
N ALA A 310 -22.91 5.08 10.05
CA ALA A 310 -23.35 6.32 10.70
C ALA A 310 -22.58 6.61 12.00
N ARG A 311 -22.34 5.56 12.82
CA ARG A 311 -21.51 5.68 14.05
C ARG A 311 -20.07 6.01 13.71
N GLY A 312 -19.48 5.36 12.68
CA GLY A 312 -18.15 5.68 12.18
C GLY A 312 -18.03 7.13 11.71
N ALA A 313 -19.01 7.62 10.93
CA ALA A 313 -19.03 9.00 10.46
C ALA A 313 -19.11 10.03 11.62
N LEU A 314 -19.87 9.72 12.66
CA LEU A 314 -19.98 10.57 13.83
C LEU A 314 -18.69 10.58 14.66
N ARG A 315 -18.12 9.39 14.94
CA ARG A 315 -16.90 9.23 15.74
C ARG A 315 -15.67 9.87 15.09
N ILE A 316 -15.57 9.81 13.75
CA ILE A 316 -14.44 10.44 13.04
C ILE A 316 -14.57 11.98 12.99
N GLY A 317 -15.66 12.52 13.51
CA GLY A 317 -15.81 13.92 13.82
C GLY A 317 -16.75 14.71 12.91
N ALA A 318 -17.57 14.08 12.06
CA ALA A 318 -18.69 14.80 11.43
C ALA A 318 -19.55 15.47 12.52
N GLY A 319 -19.93 16.73 12.30
CA GLY A 319 -20.65 17.49 13.31
C GLY A 319 -22.10 17.05 13.48
N VAL A 320 -22.70 16.56 12.40
CA VAL A 320 -24.06 15.99 12.36
C VAL A 320 -24.05 14.75 11.46
N VAL A 321 -24.73 13.70 11.89
CA VAL A 321 -25.00 12.52 11.07
C VAL A 321 -26.49 12.23 11.11
N THR A 322 -27.06 12.00 9.94
CA THR A 322 -28.46 11.55 9.78
C THR A 322 -28.46 10.16 9.14
N LEU A 323 -29.23 9.25 9.69
CA LEU A 323 -29.58 7.98 9.06
C LEU A 323 -30.93 8.15 8.35
N GLY A 324 -30.95 7.97 7.04
CA GLY A 324 -32.16 7.91 6.22
C GLY A 324 -32.55 6.46 5.99
N CYS A 325 -33.74 6.05 6.44
CA CYS A 325 -34.24 4.68 6.30
C CYS A 325 -35.67 4.65 5.79
N PRO A 326 -36.13 3.53 5.22
CA PRO A 326 -37.56 3.35 4.94
C PRO A 326 -38.40 3.58 6.19
N PRO A 327 -39.66 4.07 6.05
CA PRO A 327 -40.53 4.39 7.19
C PRO A 327 -40.69 3.23 8.18
N GLU A 328 -40.82 2.01 7.68
CA GLU A 328 -40.98 0.79 8.48
C GLU A 328 -39.73 0.43 9.31
N ALA A 329 -38.57 0.90 8.91
CA ALA A 329 -37.31 0.67 9.63
C ALA A 329 -36.99 1.74 10.71
N VAL A 330 -37.83 2.80 10.80
CA VAL A 330 -37.62 3.87 11.78
C VAL A 330 -37.66 3.36 13.23
N PRO A 331 -38.63 2.54 13.66
CA PRO A 331 -38.67 2.05 15.05
C PRO A 331 -37.45 1.25 15.45
N GLU A 332 -36.96 0.36 14.56
CA GLU A 332 -35.76 -0.44 14.78
C GLU A 332 -34.51 0.45 14.97
N ASN A 333 -34.35 1.44 14.09
CA ASN A 333 -33.21 2.34 14.15
C ASN A 333 -33.29 3.29 15.34
N ALA A 334 -34.48 3.79 15.70
CA ALA A 334 -34.70 4.65 16.87
C ALA A 334 -34.33 3.94 18.18
N ALA A 335 -34.57 2.64 18.28
CA ALA A 335 -34.21 1.84 19.45
C ALA A 335 -32.69 1.64 19.64
N ARG A 336 -31.86 2.00 18.63
CA ARG A 336 -30.40 1.75 18.60
C ARG A 336 -29.55 3.00 18.48
N LEU A 337 -30.15 4.16 18.19
CA LEU A 337 -29.42 5.38 17.86
C LEU A 337 -29.92 6.55 18.72
N ASP A 338 -28.99 7.19 19.45
CA ASP A 338 -29.27 8.40 20.26
C ASP A 338 -28.75 9.66 19.57
N ALA A 339 -27.45 9.74 19.29
CA ALA A 339 -26.81 10.94 18.74
C ALA A 339 -26.91 11.07 17.21
N VAL A 340 -27.31 10.01 16.51
CA VAL A 340 -27.56 10.02 15.06
C VAL A 340 -29.01 10.38 14.80
N MET A 341 -29.24 11.43 14.00
CA MET A 341 -30.60 11.86 13.63
C MET A 341 -31.25 10.83 12.70
N LEU A 342 -32.57 10.63 12.81
CA LEU A 342 -33.34 9.75 11.93
C LEU A 342 -34.22 10.55 10.99
N ARG A 343 -34.31 10.07 9.73
CA ARG A 343 -35.25 10.58 8.73
C ARG A 343 -35.90 9.40 7.98
N PRO A 344 -37.23 9.35 7.92
CA PRO A 344 -37.90 8.43 7.03
C PRO A 344 -37.69 8.86 5.58
N ILE A 345 -37.14 7.97 4.75
CA ILE A 345 -36.89 8.18 3.31
C ILE A 345 -37.44 6.97 2.58
N GLY A 346 -38.68 7.09 2.13
CA GLY A 346 -39.39 6.01 1.43
C GLY A 346 -38.98 5.89 -0.04
N ASP A 347 -38.65 6.98 -0.69
CA ASP A 347 -38.38 7.04 -2.14
C ASP A 347 -37.42 8.20 -2.50
N ALA A 348 -37.16 8.36 -3.80
CA ALA A 348 -36.28 9.41 -4.31
C ALA A 348 -36.86 10.82 -4.15
N ASP A 349 -38.17 10.99 -4.21
CA ASP A 349 -38.82 12.32 -4.05
C ASP A 349 -38.65 12.82 -2.60
N VAL A 350 -38.81 11.92 -1.62
CA VAL A 350 -38.54 12.25 -0.22
C VAL A 350 -37.07 12.56 -0.01
N LEU A 351 -36.16 11.77 -0.61
CA LEU A 351 -34.72 12.07 -0.55
C LEU A 351 -34.43 13.45 -1.18
N GLY A 352 -35.07 13.79 -2.30
CA GLY A 352 -34.95 15.09 -2.95
C GLY A 352 -35.24 16.25 -1.99
N ARG A 353 -36.39 16.17 -1.29
CA ARG A 353 -36.78 17.17 -0.28
C ARG A 353 -35.79 17.24 0.90
N VAL A 354 -35.28 16.10 1.36
CA VAL A 354 -34.24 16.08 2.42
C VAL A 354 -32.96 16.75 1.95
N LEU A 355 -32.58 16.58 0.69
CA LEU A 355 -31.39 17.16 0.10
C LEU A 355 -31.54 18.66 -0.28
N GLU A 356 -32.72 19.27 -0.13
CA GLU A 356 -32.88 20.73 -0.15
C GLU A 356 -32.13 21.39 1.02
N ASP A 357 -31.91 20.65 2.12
CA ASP A 357 -31.00 21.09 3.17
C ASP A 357 -29.55 21.12 2.69
N GLY A 358 -29.08 22.29 2.30
CA GLY A 358 -27.72 22.52 1.80
C GLY A 358 -26.61 22.22 2.81
N ARG A 359 -26.92 22.00 4.09
CA ARG A 359 -25.96 21.63 5.13
C ARG A 359 -25.52 20.16 5.01
N ILE A 360 -26.35 19.31 4.38
CA ILE A 360 -25.96 17.93 4.05
C ILE A 360 -24.97 17.98 2.90
N ASN A 361 -23.69 17.75 3.19
CA ASN A 361 -22.59 17.90 2.24
C ASN A 361 -21.86 16.60 1.89
N ALA A 362 -22.14 15.50 2.61
CA ALA A 362 -21.64 14.16 2.28
C ALA A 362 -22.75 13.12 2.39
N LEU A 363 -22.71 12.13 1.48
CA LEU A 363 -23.65 11.02 1.43
C LEU A 363 -22.89 9.69 1.51
N CYS A 364 -23.46 8.69 2.18
CA CYS A 364 -22.98 7.31 2.18
C CYS A 364 -24.13 6.39 1.76
N LEU A 365 -23.93 5.66 0.68
CA LEU A 365 -24.91 4.74 0.09
C LEU A 365 -24.32 3.35 -0.06
N GLY A 366 -25.13 2.33 0.19
CA GLY A 366 -24.78 0.94 -0.07
C GLY A 366 -24.84 0.04 1.15
N PRO A 367 -24.27 0.41 2.33
CA PRO A 367 -24.30 -0.46 3.50
C PRO A 367 -25.70 -0.96 3.85
N GLY A 368 -26.00 -2.24 3.51
CA GLY A 368 -27.28 -2.88 3.77
C GLY A 368 -28.50 -2.26 3.10
N MET A 369 -28.30 -1.45 2.06
CA MET A 369 -29.35 -0.64 1.44
C MET A 369 -30.32 -1.49 0.60
N GLY A 370 -29.81 -2.56 -0.03
CA GLY A 370 -30.52 -3.35 -1.04
C GLY A 370 -30.19 -2.91 -2.46
N THR A 371 -30.64 -3.69 -3.46
CA THR A 371 -30.28 -3.52 -4.88
C THR A 371 -31.49 -3.35 -5.81
N GLY A 372 -32.66 -3.05 -5.26
CA GLY A 372 -33.90 -2.87 -6.01
C GLY A 372 -33.97 -1.60 -6.84
N GLU A 373 -35.12 -1.40 -7.52
CA GLU A 373 -35.32 -0.21 -8.36
C GLU A 373 -35.39 1.08 -7.51
N ARG A 374 -36.05 0.99 -6.34
CA ARG A 374 -36.09 2.09 -5.37
C ARG A 374 -34.67 2.56 -5.01
N GLU A 375 -33.79 1.62 -4.68
CA GLU A 375 -32.40 1.91 -4.27
C GLU A 375 -31.61 2.50 -5.45
N ALA A 376 -31.84 2.03 -6.66
CA ALA A 376 -31.23 2.58 -7.86
C ALA A 376 -31.66 4.04 -8.11
N GLU A 377 -32.91 4.38 -7.86
CA GLU A 377 -33.39 5.77 -7.94
C GLU A 377 -32.76 6.67 -6.86
N LEU A 378 -32.58 6.16 -5.64
CA LEU A 378 -31.87 6.87 -4.58
C LEU A 378 -30.40 7.15 -4.99
N VAL A 379 -29.70 6.15 -5.55
CA VAL A 379 -28.33 6.33 -6.07
C VAL A 379 -28.32 7.35 -7.21
N ARG A 380 -29.27 7.26 -8.15
CA ARG A 380 -29.38 8.21 -9.26
C ARG A 380 -29.52 9.65 -8.79
N LEU A 381 -30.40 9.87 -7.81
CA LEU A 381 -30.63 11.20 -7.24
C LEU A 381 -29.39 11.71 -6.50
N ALA A 382 -28.76 10.86 -5.69
CA ALA A 382 -27.54 11.22 -4.95
C ALA A 382 -26.41 11.70 -5.88
N LEU A 383 -26.21 11.02 -7.02
CA LEU A 383 -25.20 11.39 -8.02
C LEU A 383 -25.52 12.67 -8.78
N LYS A 384 -26.81 13.02 -8.93
CA LYS A 384 -27.23 14.24 -9.66
C LYS A 384 -27.27 15.50 -8.81
N THR A 385 -27.41 15.37 -7.48
CA THR A 385 -27.64 16.51 -6.61
C THR A 385 -26.38 17.33 -6.35
N ARG A 386 -26.52 18.65 -6.54
CA ARG A 386 -25.45 19.62 -6.22
C ARG A 386 -25.65 20.13 -4.81
N GLY A 387 -24.58 20.20 -4.03
CA GLY A 387 -24.58 20.83 -2.72
C GLY A 387 -24.40 22.34 -2.86
N THR A 388 -25.06 23.10 -1.98
CA THR A 388 -24.67 24.48 -1.74
C THR A 388 -23.42 24.45 -0.88
N ALA A 389 -22.24 24.63 -1.48
CA ALA A 389 -21.02 24.74 -0.72
C ALA A 389 -21.08 26.00 0.16
N GLN A 390 -20.94 25.88 1.47
CA GLN A 390 -20.47 27.02 2.25
C GLN A 390 -19.03 27.31 1.79
N PRO A 391 -18.76 28.52 1.31
CA PRO A 391 -17.44 28.88 0.81
C PRO A 391 -16.50 29.19 1.99
N ALA A 392 -15.73 28.19 2.39
CA ALA A 392 -14.38 28.53 2.81
C ALA A 392 -13.63 28.81 1.51
N ALA A 393 -13.50 30.10 1.16
CA ALA A 393 -12.88 30.62 -0.05
C ALA A 393 -13.64 30.37 -1.38
N GLY A 394 -14.67 31.14 -1.67
CA GLY A 394 -14.92 31.80 -2.96
C GLY A 394 -15.04 30.98 -4.23
N ARG A 395 -15.44 29.70 -4.24
CA ARG A 395 -15.64 28.92 -5.47
C ARG A 395 -17.00 28.23 -5.48
N GLY A 396 -17.67 28.35 -6.63
CA GLY A 396 -19.05 28.04 -6.92
C GLY A 396 -19.63 26.69 -6.45
N VAL A 397 -20.87 26.43 -6.83
CA VAL A 397 -21.68 25.23 -6.52
C VAL A 397 -20.86 23.96 -6.77
N ARG A 398 -20.49 23.24 -5.69
CA ARG A 398 -19.83 21.93 -5.80
C ARG A 398 -20.86 20.81 -5.76
N GLN A 399 -20.59 19.72 -6.47
CA GLN A 399 -21.31 18.45 -6.28
C GLN A 399 -21.12 17.95 -4.84
N ARG A 400 -22.14 17.32 -4.26
CA ARG A 400 -22.00 16.67 -2.95
C ARG A 400 -20.99 15.54 -3.01
N SER A 401 -20.32 15.34 -1.91
CA SER A 401 -19.43 14.19 -1.74
C SER A 401 -20.25 12.92 -1.54
N VAL A 402 -19.93 11.83 -2.26
CA VAL A 402 -20.68 10.58 -2.22
C VAL A 402 -19.76 9.39 -2.04
N VAL A 403 -19.97 8.62 -0.98
CA VAL A 403 -19.33 7.30 -0.79
C VAL A 403 -20.30 6.22 -1.27
N LEU A 404 -19.83 5.33 -2.12
CA LEU A 404 -20.56 4.22 -2.70
C LEU A 404 -19.85 2.91 -2.33
N ASP A 405 -20.53 2.07 -1.54
CA ASP A 405 -20.02 0.80 -1.04
C ASP A 405 -21.04 -0.32 -1.25
N ALA A 406 -20.66 -1.56 -1.09
CA ALA A 406 -21.53 -2.72 -1.01
C ALA A 406 -22.66 -2.75 -2.08
N ASP A 407 -23.95 -2.65 -1.66
CA ASP A 407 -25.10 -2.73 -2.55
C ASP A 407 -25.12 -1.62 -3.61
N ALA A 408 -24.62 -0.41 -3.30
CA ALA A 408 -24.51 0.67 -4.27
C ALA A 408 -23.53 0.33 -5.40
N LEU A 409 -22.42 -0.36 -5.11
CA LEU A 409 -21.47 -0.84 -6.12
C LEU A 409 -22.12 -1.92 -7.01
N THR A 410 -22.94 -2.78 -6.41
CA THR A 410 -23.72 -3.79 -7.16
C THR A 410 -24.71 -3.10 -8.10
N ILE A 411 -25.42 -2.07 -7.65
CA ILE A 411 -26.32 -1.26 -8.48
C ILE A 411 -25.57 -0.63 -9.66
N LEU A 412 -24.39 -0.03 -9.41
CA LEU A 412 -23.56 0.59 -10.45
C LEU A 412 -23.11 -0.43 -11.51
N SER A 413 -22.72 -1.64 -11.10
CA SER A 413 -22.28 -2.69 -12.03
C SER A 413 -23.37 -3.17 -12.98
N GLN A 414 -24.64 -3.07 -12.56
CA GLN A 414 -25.80 -3.50 -13.33
C GLN A 414 -26.41 -2.39 -14.21
N ARG A 415 -26.03 -1.13 -13.99
CA ARG A 415 -26.66 0.04 -14.63
C ARG A 415 -25.62 1.01 -15.20
N PRO A 416 -25.17 0.81 -16.45
CA PRO A 416 -24.14 1.65 -17.08
C PRO A 416 -24.43 3.15 -17.05
N GLY A 417 -25.71 3.53 -17.13
CA GLY A 417 -26.12 4.95 -17.05
C GLY A 417 -25.87 5.59 -15.67
N LEU A 418 -25.88 4.81 -14.60
CA LEU A 418 -25.52 5.28 -13.25
C LEU A 418 -24.01 5.36 -13.09
N PHE A 419 -23.29 4.39 -13.65
CA PHE A 419 -21.83 4.43 -13.66
C PHE A 419 -21.32 5.68 -14.40
N ALA A 420 -21.90 6.03 -15.53
CA ALA A 420 -21.57 7.25 -16.30
C ALA A 420 -21.91 8.56 -15.56
N ALA A 421 -22.73 8.51 -14.51
CA ALA A 421 -23.07 9.68 -13.70
C ALA A 421 -22.09 9.92 -12.53
N LEU A 422 -21.08 9.06 -12.33
CA LEU A 422 -20.01 9.26 -11.36
C LEU A 422 -19.25 10.56 -11.64
N HIS A 423 -18.73 11.18 -10.59
CA HIS A 423 -18.04 12.47 -10.67
C HIS A 423 -16.90 12.56 -9.65
N GLU A 424 -16.05 13.56 -9.75
CA GLU A 424 -14.85 13.77 -8.92
C GLU A 424 -15.11 13.80 -7.39
N GLY A 425 -16.35 14.04 -6.96
CA GLY A 425 -16.77 14.01 -5.56
C GLY A 425 -17.10 12.62 -5.04
N CYS A 426 -17.04 11.57 -5.87
CA CYS A 426 -17.35 10.20 -5.48
C CYS A 426 -16.13 9.45 -4.97
N VAL A 427 -16.38 8.49 -4.06
CA VAL A 427 -15.43 7.46 -3.64
C VAL A 427 -16.11 6.10 -3.76
N LEU A 428 -15.53 5.20 -4.54
CA LEU A 428 -15.93 3.79 -4.63
C LEU A 428 -15.02 2.96 -3.72
N THR A 429 -15.60 2.05 -2.94
CA THR A 429 -14.84 1.23 -1.96
C THR A 429 -14.98 -0.28 -2.22
N PRO A 430 -14.69 -0.78 -3.43
CA PRO A 430 -14.87 -2.19 -3.74
C PRO A 430 -13.87 -3.11 -3.03
N HIS A 431 -14.35 -4.27 -2.52
CA HIS A 431 -13.51 -5.44 -2.30
C HIS A 431 -13.29 -6.20 -3.63
N ALA A 432 -12.47 -7.26 -3.65
CA ALA A 432 -12.10 -7.96 -4.87
C ALA A 432 -13.30 -8.43 -5.72
N GLY A 433 -14.34 -8.99 -5.10
CA GLY A 433 -15.54 -9.44 -5.82
C GLY A 433 -16.37 -8.28 -6.39
N GLU A 434 -16.48 -7.16 -5.68
CA GLU A 434 -17.15 -5.94 -6.16
C GLU A 434 -16.35 -5.28 -7.28
N PHE A 435 -15.01 -5.24 -7.14
CA PHE A 435 -14.11 -4.73 -8.17
C PHE A 435 -14.25 -5.52 -9.48
N ALA A 436 -14.29 -6.85 -9.40
CA ALA A 436 -14.44 -7.70 -10.57
C ALA A 436 -15.82 -7.51 -11.27
N ARG A 437 -16.89 -7.20 -10.53
CA ARG A 437 -18.19 -6.87 -11.13
C ARG A 437 -18.21 -5.50 -11.81
N LEU A 438 -17.53 -4.51 -11.23
CA LEU A 438 -17.46 -3.13 -11.77
C LEU A 438 -16.50 -3.01 -12.96
N PHE A 439 -15.38 -3.74 -12.91
CA PHE A 439 -14.26 -3.64 -13.83
C PHE A 439 -13.76 -5.04 -14.24
N PRO A 440 -14.61 -5.84 -14.93
CA PRO A 440 -14.31 -7.26 -15.18
C PRO A 440 -13.02 -7.46 -16.01
N ASP A 441 -12.80 -6.65 -17.03
CA ASP A 441 -11.59 -6.69 -17.87
C ASP A 441 -10.31 -6.30 -17.11
N ILE A 442 -10.39 -5.32 -16.20
CA ILE A 442 -9.27 -4.93 -15.34
C ILE A 442 -8.97 -6.04 -14.32
N ALA A 443 -10.02 -6.64 -13.75
CA ALA A 443 -9.88 -7.73 -12.79
C ALA A 443 -9.29 -8.98 -13.45
N GLU A 444 -9.70 -9.33 -14.66
CA GLU A 444 -9.11 -10.42 -15.45
C GLU A 444 -7.63 -10.18 -15.73
N LYS A 445 -7.28 -8.97 -16.18
CA LYS A 445 -5.89 -8.55 -16.40
C LYS A 445 -5.05 -8.61 -15.12
N LEU A 446 -5.64 -8.24 -13.97
CA LEU A 446 -4.96 -8.32 -12.67
C LEU A 446 -4.76 -9.77 -12.22
N ALA A 447 -5.74 -10.65 -12.45
CA ALA A 447 -5.68 -12.06 -12.07
C ALA A 447 -4.76 -12.89 -12.97
N ALA A 448 -4.41 -12.39 -14.15
CA ALA A 448 -3.54 -13.10 -15.09
C ALA A 448 -2.17 -13.44 -14.45
N PRO A 449 -1.66 -14.66 -14.70
CA PRO A 449 -0.34 -15.04 -14.22
C PRO A 449 0.75 -14.10 -14.72
N ALA A 450 1.69 -13.74 -13.84
CA ALA A 450 2.80 -12.89 -14.19
C ALA A 450 3.92 -13.71 -14.84
N THR A 451 4.14 -13.53 -16.14
CA THR A 451 5.21 -14.17 -16.91
C THR A 451 6.34 -13.22 -17.27
N LYS A 452 6.12 -11.93 -17.09
CA LYS A 452 7.08 -10.84 -17.37
C LYS A 452 7.02 -9.76 -16.30
N GLY A 453 8.17 -9.18 -16.01
CA GLY A 453 8.28 -7.97 -15.19
C GLY A 453 8.50 -6.71 -16.07
N PRO A 454 7.99 -5.52 -15.69
CA PRO A 454 7.08 -5.34 -14.56
C PRO A 454 5.68 -5.96 -14.84
N ALA A 455 5.18 -6.71 -13.88
CA ALA A 455 3.86 -7.30 -14.00
C ALA A 455 2.76 -6.29 -13.62
N TYR A 456 1.56 -6.45 -14.22
CA TYR A 456 0.42 -5.60 -13.92
C TYR A 456 0.01 -5.72 -12.45
N SER A 457 0.01 -4.59 -11.77
CA SER A 457 -0.14 -4.49 -10.32
C SER A 457 -1.55 -4.10 -9.89
N LYS A 458 -1.85 -4.29 -8.61
CA LYS A 458 -3.08 -3.75 -7.99
C LYS A 458 -3.12 -2.21 -8.06
N VAL A 459 -1.95 -1.54 -8.04
CA VAL A 459 -1.85 -0.09 -8.24
C VAL A 459 -2.27 0.30 -9.65
N ASP A 460 -1.79 -0.44 -10.67
CA ASP A 460 -2.17 -0.18 -12.07
C ASP A 460 -3.67 -0.40 -12.27
N ALA A 461 -4.21 -1.49 -11.73
CA ALA A 461 -5.63 -1.80 -11.77
C ALA A 461 -6.49 -0.71 -11.12
N THR A 462 -6.09 -0.23 -9.94
CA THR A 462 -6.84 0.80 -9.22
C THR A 462 -6.76 2.16 -9.94
N ARG A 463 -5.62 2.51 -10.52
CA ARG A 463 -5.44 3.71 -11.35
C ARG A 463 -6.30 3.66 -12.61
N GLU A 464 -6.29 2.54 -13.32
CA GLU A 464 -7.11 2.33 -14.52
C GLU A 464 -8.61 2.42 -14.19
N ALA A 465 -9.03 1.80 -13.07
CA ALA A 465 -10.40 1.88 -12.57
C ALA A 465 -10.81 3.32 -12.18
N ALA A 466 -9.94 4.05 -11.47
CA ALA A 466 -10.20 5.43 -11.07
C ALA A 466 -10.31 6.38 -12.27
N ALA A 467 -9.44 6.20 -13.27
CA ALA A 467 -9.50 6.96 -14.52
C ALA A 467 -10.81 6.68 -15.28
N ARG A 468 -11.24 5.41 -15.37
CA ARG A 468 -12.50 5.00 -16.02
C ARG A 468 -13.74 5.51 -15.28
N ALA A 469 -13.72 5.46 -13.95
CA ALA A 469 -14.83 5.92 -13.11
C ALA A 469 -14.90 7.46 -12.98
N GLY A 470 -13.83 8.19 -13.32
CA GLY A 470 -13.75 9.64 -13.12
C GLY A 470 -13.78 10.06 -11.65
N CYS A 471 -13.50 9.16 -10.72
CA CYS A 471 -13.55 9.42 -9.29
C CYS A 471 -12.52 8.57 -8.53
N VAL A 472 -12.46 8.73 -7.19
CA VAL A 472 -11.57 7.95 -6.34
C VAL A 472 -12.06 6.52 -6.23
N VAL A 473 -11.14 5.56 -6.41
CA VAL A 473 -11.36 4.15 -6.15
C VAL A 473 -10.44 3.71 -5.02
N LEU A 474 -11.03 3.11 -3.98
CA LEU A 474 -10.35 2.44 -2.87
C LEU A 474 -10.58 0.94 -3.03
N TYR A 475 -9.58 0.23 -3.56
CA TYR A 475 -9.63 -1.22 -3.74
C TYR A 475 -9.20 -1.91 -2.45
N LYS A 476 -10.19 -2.42 -1.69
CA LYS A 476 -10.00 -3.05 -0.37
C LYS A 476 -9.11 -4.30 -0.41
N GLY A 477 -8.43 -4.56 0.70
CA GLY A 477 -7.60 -5.73 0.96
C GLY A 477 -6.57 -5.42 2.04
N PRO A 478 -5.77 -6.40 2.49
CA PRO A 478 -4.65 -6.14 3.39
C PRO A 478 -3.65 -5.15 2.80
N ASP A 479 -3.55 -5.13 1.47
CA ASP A 479 -2.83 -4.17 0.63
C ASP A 479 -3.82 -3.19 -0.03
N THR A 480 -4.64 -2.49 0.73
CA THR A 480 -5.63 -1.54 0.20
C THR A 480 -4.95 -0.47 -0.66
N VAL A 481 -5.38 -0.34 -1.91
CA VAL A 481 -4.88 0.68 -2.84
C VAL A 481 -5.93 1.75 -3.07
N ILE A 482 -5.55 3.00 -2.94
CA ILE A 482 -6.39 4.17 -3.23
C ILE A 482 -5.79 4.90 -4.43
N ALA A 483 -6.60 5.18 -5.45
CA ALA A 483 -6.18 5.98 -6.60
C ALA A 483 -7.23 7.01 -6.99
N ASP A 484 -6.78 8.11 -7.60
CA ASP A 484 -7.65 9.13 -8.21
C ASP A 484 -7.44 9.20 -9.74
N PRO A 485 -8.34 9.88 -10.47
CA PRO A 485 -8.25 9.99 -11.93
C PRO A 485 -6.98 10.66 -12.45
N SER A 486 -6.26 11.41 -11.62
CA SER A 486 -4.97 12.02 -12.02
C SER A 486 -3.79 11.04 -12.02
N GLY A 487 -4.02 9.79 -11.58
CA GLY A 487 -3.01 8.75 -11.45
C GLY A 487 -2.24 8.79 -10.11
N ARG A 488 -2.59 9.69 -9.18
CA ARG A 488 -2.05 9.61 -7.80
C ARG A 488 -2.57 8.35 -7.15
N ALA A 489 -1.70 7.67 -6.40
CA ALA A 489 -2.11 6.50 -5.65
C ALA A 489 -1.41 6.42 -4.28
N ALA A 490 -2.04 5.73 -3.35
CA ALA A 490 -1.49 5.39 -2.05
C ALA A 490 -1.79 3.93 -1.73
N ILE A 491 -0.87 3.27 -1.04
CA ILE A 491 -1.06 1.94 -0.48
C ILE A 491 -1.25 2.08 1.03
N ASN A 492 -2.37 1.62 1.54
CA ASN A 492 -2.57 1.42 2.97
C ASN A 492 -2.32 -0.06 3.28
N SER A 493 -1.11 -0.35 3.72
CA SER A 493 -0.69 -1.71 4.05
C SER A 493 -1.12 -2.07 5.48
N ALA A 494 -1.77 -3.23 5.63
CA ALA A 494 -2.04 -3.92 6.89
C ALA A 494 -1.17 -5.18 6.99
N HIS A 495 0.13 -5.03 6.71
CA HIS A 495 1.15 -6.06 6.78
C HIS A 495 2.27 -5.64 7.73
N TYR A 496 3.20 -6.55 8.02
CA TYR A 496 4.33 -6.35 8.90
C TYR A 496 3.86 -5.89 10.29
N ASP A 497 4.46 -4.88 10.88
CA ASP A 497 4.09 -4.30 12.18
C ASP A 497 2.66 -3.73 12.21
N ARG A 498 2.05 -3.54 11.03
CA ARG A 498 0.66 -3.09 10.89
C ARG A 498 -0.31 -4.22 10.53
N ALA A 499 0.09 -5.48 10.70
CA ALA A 499 -0.79 -6.62 10.44
C ALA A 499 -2.03 -6.59 11.34
N ALA A 500 -3.21 -6.55 10.73
CA ALA A 500 -4.49 -6.42 11.41
C ALA A 500 -5.51 -7.48 10.92
N PRO A 501 -5.23 -8.78 11.14
CA PRO A 501 -6.04 -9.87 10.58
C PRO A 501 -7.49 -9.87 11.11
N TRP A 502 -7.74 -9.31 12.28
CA TRP A 502 -9.07 -9.19 12.87
C TRP A 502 -9.99 -8.20 12.14
N LEU A 503 -9.47 -7.40 11.20
CA LEU A 503 -10.31 -6.62 10.28
C LEU A 503 -11.10 -7.48 9.29
N ALA A 504 -10.76 -8.75 9.13
CA ALA A 504 -11.53 -9.72 8.33
C ALA A 504 -12.81 -10.17 9.07
N THR A 505 -13.64 -9.20 9.48
CA THR A 505 -14.91 -9.39 10.15
C THR A 505 -16.03 -8.67 9.42
N ALA A 506 -17.27 -9.19 9.53
CA ALA A 506 -18.43 -8.56 8.90
C ALA A 506 -18.67 -7.16 9.48
N GLY A 507 -18.99 -6.20 8.62
CA GLY A 507 -19.29 -4.82 9.03
C GLY A 507 -18.07 -3.88 9.08
N SER A 508 -16.83 -4.40 9.06
CA SER A 508 -15.64 -3.55 9.08
C SER A 508 -15.56 -2.61 7.88
N GLY A 509 -15.96 -3.07 6.69
CA GLY A 509 -16.08 -2.25 5.48
C GLY A 509 -17.11 -1.13 5.62
N ASP A 510 -18.25 -1.40 6.27
CA ASP A 510 -19.30 -0.41 6.51
C ASP A 510 -18.79 0.72 7.40
N VAL A 511 -18.02 0.39 8.44
CA VAL A 511 -17.34 1.39 9.30
C VAL A 511 -16.37 2.24 8.48
N LEU A 512 -15.57 1.62 7.61
CA LEU A 512 -14.65 2.34 6.71
C LEU A 512 -15.40 3.31 5.80
N ALA A 513 -16.50 2.89 5.18
CA ALA A 513 -17.36 3.77 4.37
C ALA A 513 -17.88 4.95 5.19
N GLY A 514 -18.26 4.72 6.44
CA GLY A 514 -18.66 5.75 7.41
C GLY A 514 -17.52 6.71 7.74
N PHE A 515 -16.31 6.22 7.99
CA PHE A 515 -15.13 7.06 8.24
C PHE A 515 -14.87 7.99 7.05
N ILE A 516 -14.88 7.46 5.84
CA ILE A 516 -14.68 8.25 4.62
C ILE A 516 -15.76 9.31 4.48
N ALA A 517 -17.04 8.95 4.63
CA ALA A 517 -18.15 9.88 4.53
C ALA A 517 -18.07 11.00 5.59
N GLY A 518 -17.71 10.66 6.83
CA GLY A 518 -17.51 11.61 7.91
C GLY A 518 -16.36 12.60 7.64
N LEU A 519 -15.25 12.13 7.10
CA LEU A 519 -14.11 12.96 6.70
C LEU A 519 -14.47 13.88 5.52
N MET A 520 -15.20 13.36 4.53
CA MET A 520 -15.67 14.17 3.40
C MET A 520 -16.66 15.24 3.87
N ALA A 521 -17.55 14.92 4.82
CA ALA A 521 -18.43 15.90 5.44
C ALA A 521 -17.63 17.03 6.13
N ARG A 522 -16.50 16.71 6.74
CA ARG A 522 -15.57 17.67 7.37
C ARG A 522 -14.74 18.48 6.37
N GLY A 523 -14.89 18.24 5.06
CA GLY A 523 -14.21 19.00 4.02
C GLY A 523 -12.89 18.40 3.52
N PHE A 524 -12.55 17.16 3.89
CA PHE A 524 -11.45 16.44 3.25
C PHE A 524 -11.78 16.19 1.78
N SER A 525 -10.76 16.28 0.91
CA SER A 525 -10.93 15.84 -0.47
C SER A 525 -11.22 14.33 -0.51
N PRO A 526 -11.93 13.81 -1.54
CA PRO A 526 -12.25 12.39 -1.66
C PRO A 526 -11.02 11.49 -1.48
N PHE A 527 -9.90 11.83 -2.11
CA PHE A 527 -8.66 11.07 -2.01
C PHE A 527 -8.08 11.09 -0.59
N ASN A 528 -8.00 12.26 0.04
CA ASN A 528 -7.47 12.36 1.40
C ASN A 528 -8.40 11.68 2.43
N ALA A 529 -9.73 11.77 2.24
CA ALA A 529 -10.70 11.07 3.08
C ALA A 529 -10.54 9.55 2.98
N ALA A 530 -10.37 9.02 1.78
CA ALA A 530 -10.14 7.60 1.54
C ALA A 530 -8.83 7.11 2.19
N CYS A 531 -7.72 7.82 1.98
CA CYS A 531 -6.42 7.48 2.59
C CYS A 531 -6.46 7.57 4.12
N THR A 532 -7.02 8.64 4.66
CA THR A 532 -7.10 8.87 6.12
C THR A 532 -8.03 7.86 6.78
N GLY A 533 -9.21 7.61 6.17
CA GLY A 533 -10.17 6.62 6.66
C GLY A 533 -9.57 5.22 6.69
N ALA A 534 -8.92 4.79 5.60
CA ALA A 534 -8.27 3.48 5.52
C ALA A 534 -7.13 3.33 6.54
N TRP A 535 -6.31 4.35 6.72
CA TRP A 535 -5.23 4.31 7.70
C TRP A 535 -5.74 4.22 9.13
N LEU A 536 -6.68 5.10 9.53
CA LEU A 536 -7.29 5.10 10.86
C LEU A 536 -8.04 3.80 11.16
N HIS A 537 -8.64 3.19 10.15
CA HIS A 537 -9.34 1.92 10.27
C HIS A 537 -8.40 0.79 10.71
N VAL A 538 -7.19 0.72 10.14
CA VAL A 538 -6.14 -0.22 10.56
C VAL A 538 -5.62 0.15 11.96
N GLU A 539 -5.39 1.43 12.26
CA GLU A 539 -4.92 1.85 13.60
C GLU A 539 -5.93 1.52 14.69
N CYS A 540 -7.24 1.64 14.42
CA CYS A 540 -8.27 1.22 15.38
C CYS A 540 -8.19 -0.29 15.65
N ALA A 541 -7.97 -1.10 14.61
CA ALA A 541 -7.84 -2.54 14.78
C ALA A 541 -6.58 -2.93 15.56
N LEU A 542 -5.45 -2.28 15.30
CA LEU A 542 -4.21 -2.47 16.06
C LEU A 542 -4.37 -2.03 17.53
N SER A 543 -5.08 -0.92 17.78
CA SER A 543 -5.35 -0.41 19.12
C SER A 543 -6.22 -1.36 19.95
N PHE A 544 -7.18 -2.05 19.33
CA PHE A 544 -8.04 -3.02 19.99
C PHE A 544 -7.36 -4.38 20.15
N GLY A 545 -6.80 -4.90 19.05
CA GLY A 545 -6.13 -6.21 19.01
C GLY A 545 -7.08 -7.38 18.78
N ALA A 546 -6.74 -8.54 19.37
CA ALA A 546 -7.48 -9.79 19.20
C ALA A 546 -8.90 -9.70 19.79
N GLY A 547 -9.86 -10.29 19.08
CA GLY A 547 -11.28 -10.27 19.47
C GLY A 547 -12.09 -9.13 18.87
N LEU A 548 -11.48 -8.29 18.01
CA LEU A 548 -12.14 -7.16 17.35
C LEU A 548 -13.39 -7.59 16.58
N ILE A 549 -14.47 -6.85 16.79
CA ILE A 549 -15.66 -6.82 15.93
C ILE A 549 -15.86 -5.43 15.34
N ALA A 550 -16.77 -5.30 14.37
CA ALA A 550 -16.92 -4.04 13.65
C ALA A 550 -17.37 -2.86 14.54
N GLU A 551 -18.16 -3.15 15.56
CA GLU A 551 -18.64 -2.17 16.53
C GLU A 551 -17.53 -1.50 17.33
N ASP A 552 -16.40 -2.18 17.54
CA ASP A 552 -15.27 -1.68 18.32
C ASP A 552 -14.48 -0.60 17.56
N LEU A 553 -14.44 -0.69 16.24
CA LEU A 553 -13.63 0.21 15.40
C LEU A 553 -13.95 1.71 15.63
N PRO A 554 -15.21 2.15 15.62
CA PRO A 554 -15.52 3.53 15.93
C PRO A 554 -15.16 3.93 17.37
N GLU A 555 -15.23 2.99 18.31
CA GLU A 555 -14.98 3.23 19.74
C GLU A 555 -13.47 3.33 20.05
N GLU A 556 -12.60 2.77 19.22
CA GLU A 556 -11.15 2.89 19.34
C GLU A 556 -10.61 4.22 18.80
N LEU A 557 -11.33 4.93 17.91
CA LEU A 557 -10.88 6.20 17.35
C LEU A 557 -10.42 7.22 18.41
N PRO A 558 -11.08 7.41 19.57
CA PRO A 558 -10.60 8.34 20.59
C PRO A 558 -9.25 7.97 21.20
N LYS A 559 -8.91 6.67 21.26
CA LYS A 559 -7.61 6.22 21.73
C LYS A 559 -6.55 6.55 20.66
N VAL A 560 -6.81 6.18 19.40
CA VAL A 560 -5.94 6.49 18.27
C VAL A 560 -5.70 8.01 18.14
N PHE A 561 -6.74 8.83 18.30
CA PHE A 561 -6.59 10.28 18.27
C PHE A 561 -5.68 10.80 19.39
N ARG A 562 -5.78 10.27 20.61
CA ARG A 562 -4.86 10.62 21.71
C ARG A 562 -3.41 10.25 21.38
N THR A 563 -3.18 9.09 20.79
CA THR A 563 -1.82 8.67 20.34
C THR A 563 -1.26 9.64 19.28
N LEU A 564 -2.12 10.21 18.43
CA LEU A 564 -1.74 11.24 17.45
C LEU A 564 -1.59 12.66 18.05
N GLY A 565 -1.81 12.84 19.35
CA GLY A 565 -1.73 14.14 20.01
C GLY A 565 -2.91 15.08 19.72
N LEU A 566 -4.08 14.54 19.36
CA LEU A 566 -5.30 15.29 18.98
C LEU A 566 -6.29 15.44 20.14
#